data_086e2d65cd264e2108d3385cd67d73d0
#
_entry.id   086e2d65cd264e2108d3385cd67d73d0
#
_cell.length_a   1.000
_cell.length_b   1.000
_cell.length_c   1.000
_cell.angle_alpha   90.00
_cell.angle_beta   90.00
_cell.angle_gamma   90.00
#
_symmetry.space_group_name_H-M   'P 1'
#
loop_
_entity.id
_entity.type
_entity.pdbx_description
1 polymer ?
#
loop_
_entity_poly.entity_id
_entity_poly.type
_entity_poly.pdbx_seq_one_letter_code
_entity_poly.pdbx_strand_id
1 'polypeptide(L)'
;MLNIRTLIRPAAALLLAASAACAMAAGQTLAVSIIGPGGHSNGNYGHVNAVHAAARSIMLIEKSVPDAVVTAVTGGNSVNSIAAYANFRVLLEGDDAALKAKADKVKAAVEEGCKAENAFRGVKTGEVRDGLAADIRWTIK
;
A
#
# COMPACT_ATOMS: atom_id res chain seq x y z
N MET A 1 86.19 9.22 -1.20
CA MET A 1 85.11 10.22 -1.03
C MET A 1 83.93 9.79 -1.86
N LEU A 2 82.94 9.16 -1.26
CA LEU A 2 81.77 8.63 -1.94
C LEU A 2 80.55 9.48 -1.54
N ASN A 3 79.93 10.13 -2.49
CA ASN A 3 78.81 11.03 -2.30
C ASN A 3 77.56 10.28 -2.65
N ILE A 4 76.83 9.84 -1.64
CA ILE A 4 75.53 9.17 -1.77
C ILE A 4 74.44 10.23 -1.71
N ARG A 5 73.88 10.58 -2.86
CA ARG A 5 72.65 11.40 -2.94
C ARG A 5 71.45 10.50 -2.78
N THR A 6 70.81 10.57 -1.65
CA THR A 6 69.55 9.90 -1.37
C THR A 6 68.40 10.58 -2.12
N LEU A 7 67.83 9.90 -3.10
CA LEU A 7 66.62 10.33 -3.80
C LEU A 7 65.39 10.02 -2.94
N ILE A 8 64.82 11.05 -2.37
CA ILE A 8 63.50 10.97 -1.69
C ILE A 8 62.43 11.07 -2.78
N ARG A 9 61.73 9.99 -3.04
CA ARG A 9 60.51 9.97 -3.88
C ARG A 9 59.32 10.38 -3.03
N PRO A 10 58.50 11.40 -3.41
CA PRO A 10 57.26 11.66 -2.73
C PRO A 10 56.24 10.61 -3.16
N ALA A 11 55.73 9.84 -2.19
CA ALA A 11 54.58 9.00 -2.36
C ALA A 11 53.33 9.90 -2.46
N ALA A 12 52.77 10.01 -3.65
CA ALA A 12 51.48 10.63 -3.85
C ALA A 12 50.38 9.73 -3.28
N ALA A 13 49.88 10.09 -2.11
CA ALA A 13 48.70 9.47 -1.52
C ALA A 13 47.48 9.92 -2.31
N LEU A 14 46.95 9.02 -3.13
CA LEU A 14 45.69 9.21 -3.83
C LEU A 14 44.54 9.01 -2.81
N LEU A 15 44.02 10.10 -2.25
CA LEU A 15 42.77 10.06 -1.47
C LEU A 15 41.62 9.84 -2.47
N LEU A 16 41.10 8.60 -2.56
CA LEU A 16 39.78 8.33 -3.11
C LEU A 16 38.76 8.85 -2.12
N ALA A 17 38.21 10.04 -2.36
CA ALA A 17 36.98 10.49 -1.73
C ALA A 17 35.85 9.67 -2.31
N ALA A 18 35.43 8.59 -1.60
CA ALA A 18 34.20 7.91 -1.87
C ALA A 18 33.07 8.86 -1.44
N SER A 19 32.52 9.63 -2.36
CA SER A 19 31.26 10.32 -2.17
C SER A 19 30.15 9.26 -2.05
N ALA A 20 29.80 8.90 -0.82
CA ALA A 20 28.55 8.19 -0.54
C ALA A 20 27.43 9.15 -0.93
N ALA A 21 26.90 9.02 -2.13
CA ALA A 21 25.63 9.61 -2.47
C ALA A 21 24.60 8.95 -1.56
N CYS A 22 24.14 9.70 -0.54
CA CYS A 22 22.93 9.33 0.19
C CYS A 22 21.81 9.34 -0.85
N ALA A 23 21.46 8.18 -1.38
CA ALA A 23 20.24 8.00 -2.13
C ALA A 23 19.11 8.32 -1.14
N MET A 24 18.50 9.49 -1.30
CA MET A 24 17.28 9.81 -0.57
C MET A 24 16.26 8.75 -1.00
N ALA A 25 15.74 8.02 -0.03
CA ALA A 25 14.68 7.05 -0.30
C ALA A 25 13.52 7.78 -0.98
N ALA A 26 13.16 7.36 -2.18
CA ALA A 26 11.99 7.90 -2.84
C ALA A 26 10.74 7.41 -2.09
N GLY A 27 9.75 8.29 -1.95
CA GLY A 27 8.47 7.96 -1.35
C GLY A 27 7.40 7.81 -2.44
N GLN A 28 6.54 6.82 -2.29
CA GLN A 28 5.35 6.64 -3.13
C GLN A 28 4.11 6.58 -2.24
N THR A 29 3.03 7.25 -2.65
CA THR A 29 1.73 7.16 -1.99
C THR A 29 0.74 6.49 -2.93
N LEU A 30 0.14 5.41 -2.47
CA LEU A 30 -0.99 4.78 -3.16
C LEU A 30 -2.29 5.24 -2.52
N ALA A 31 -3.25 5.68 -3.33
CA ALA A 31 -4.59 6.01 -2.89
C ALA A 31 -5.54 4.85 -3.21
N VAL A 32 -6.12 4.26 -2.17
CA VAL A 32 -7.06 3.14 -2.28
C VAL A 32 -8.48 3.64 -2.06
N SER A 33 -9.36 3.27 -2.97
CA SER A 33 -10.80 3.56 -2.89
C SER A 33 -11.58 2.26 -3.03
N ILE A 34 -12.46 1.98 -2.08
CA ILE A 34 -13.29 0.78 -2.01
C ILE A 34 -14.75 1.19 -2.02
N ILE A 35 -15.54 0.55 -2.85
CA ILE A 35 -16.95 0.86 -3.06
C ILE A 35 -17.79 -0.42 -2.95
N GLY A 36 -18.90 -0.33 -2.25
CA GLY A 36 -19.93 -1.37 -2.15
C GLY A 36 -21.31 -0.82 -2.40
N PRO A 37 -22.36 -1.67 -2.36
CA PRO A 37 -23.75 -1.24 -2.57
C PRO A 37 -24.27 -0.29 -1.50
N GLY A 38 -23.74 -0.38 -0.28
CA GLY A 38 -24.29 0.35 0.85
C GLY A 38 -25.65 -0.18 1.29
N GLY A 39 -26.41 0.65 1.96
CA GLY A 39 -27.78 0.37 2.37
C GLY A 39 -28.05 0.72 3.83
N HIS A 40 -29.34 0.64 4.23
CA HIS A 40 -29.74 0.81 5.62
C HIS A 40 -29.47 -0.48 6.40
N SER A 41 -28.83 -0.39 7.57
CA SER A 41 -28.41 -1.55 8.35
C SER A 41 -29.55 -2.50 8.72
N ASN A 42 -30.76 -1.98 8.92
CA ASN A 42 -31.94 -2.78 9.22
C ASN A 42 -32.53 -3.48 7.99
N GLY A 43 -32.61 -2.77 6.85
CA GLY A 43 -33.20 -3.32 5.61
C GLY A 43 -32.24 -4.16 4.76
N ASN A 44 -30.94 -3.91 4.86
CA ASN A 44 -29.92 -4.53 4.03
C ASN A 44 -28.90 -5.34 4.84
N TYR A 45 -29.34 -5.91 5.94
CA TYR A 45 -28.48 -6.76 6.77
C TYR A 45 -27.82 -7.86 5.93
N GLY A 46 -26.50 -8.02 6.09
CA GLY A 46 -25.76 -9.01 5.35
C GLY A 46 -25.14 -8.51 4.03
N HIS A 47 -25.43 -7.28 3.60
CA HIS A 47 -24.69 -6.68 2.46
C HIS A 47 -23.21 -6.51 2.77
N VAL A 48 -22.39 -6.53 1.72
CA VAL A 48 -20.96 -6.25 1.83
C VAL A 48 -20.74 -4.82 2.33
N ASN A 49 -19.68 -4.64 3.12
CA ASN A 49 -19.38 -3.38 3.78
C ASN A 49 -17.98 -2.89 3.35
N ALA A 50 -17.91 -1.72 2.72
CA ALA A 50 -16.66 -1.17 2.23
C ALA A 50 -15.62 -0.92 3.35
N VAL A 51 -16.06 -0.53 4.56
CA VAL A 51 -15.17 -0.34 5.71
C VAL A 51 -14.61 -1.69 6.20
N HIS A 52 -15.40 -2.76 6.20
CA HIS A 52 -14.91 -4.10 6.54
C HIS A 52 -13.90 -4.61 5.50
N ALA A 53 -14.14 -4.35 4.21
CA ALA A 53 -13.18 -4.68 3.15
C ALA A 53 -11.88 -3.89 3.32
N ALA A 54 -11.95 -2.60 3.66
CA ALA A 54 -10.77 -1.78 3.96
C ALA A 54 -9.99 -2.31 5.16
N ALA A 55 -10.68 -2.66 6.25
CA ALA A 55 -10.03 -3.22 7.45
C ALA A 55 -9.28 -4.53 7.13
N ARG A 56 -9.90 -5.45 6.38
CA ARG A 56 -9.24 -6.69 5.93
C ARG A 56 -8.02 -6.40 5.07
N SER A 57 -8.14 -5.45 4.13
CA SER A 57 -7.05 -5.02 3.26
C SER A 57 -5.88 -4.43 4.04
N ILE A 58 -6.16 -3.56 5.02
CA ILE A 58 -5.14 -2.92 5.86
C ILE A 58 -4.37 -3.96 6.68
N MET A 59 -5.05 -4.92 7.30
CA MET A 59 -4.40 -6.00 8.04
C MET A 59 -3.49 -6.86 7.16
N LEU A 60 -3.89 -7.11 5.91
CA LEU A 60 -3.07 -7.84 4.94
C LEU A 60 -1.87 -7.01 4.45
N ILE A 61 -2.02 -5.69 4.30
CA ILE A 61 -0.92 -4.77 3.98
C ILE A 61 0.11 -4.79 5.10
N GLU A 62 -0.30 -4.61 6.36
CA GLU A 62 0.61 -4.64 7.51
C GLU A 62 1.40 -5.96 7.60
N LYS A 63 0.76 -7.08 7.26
CA LYS A 63 1.41 -8.40 7.23
C LYS A 63 2.40 -8.55 6.07
N SER A 64 2.07 -8.05 4.87
CA SER A 64 2.86 -8.27 3.65
C SER A 64 3.91 -7.20 3.38
N VAL A 65 3.71 -5.99 3.90
CA VAL A 65 4.60 -4.83 3.81
C VAL A 65 4.66 -4.14 5.17
N PRO A 66 5.38 -4.70 6.16
CA PRO A 66 5.36 -4.24 7.56
C PRO A 66 5.86 -2.80 7.78
N ASP A 67 6.61 -2.26 6.84
CA ASP A 67 7.12 -0.89 6.84
C ASP A 67 6.25 0.10 6.04
N ALA A 68 5.13 -0.35 5.49
CA ALA A 68 4.15 0.54 4.89
C ALA A 68 3.38 1.31 5.97
N VAL A 69 3.10 2.59 5.70
CA VAL A 69 2.32 3.42 6.62
C VAL A 69 0.93 3.68 6.03
N VAL A 70 -0.10 3.14 6.67
CA VAL A 70 -1.49 3.40 6.27
C VAL A 70 -2.00 4.66 6.96
N THR A 71 -2.54 5.58 6.19
CA THR A 71 -3.03 6.88 6.67
C THR A 71 -4.36 7.26 6.04
N ALA A 72 -4.96 8.35 6.53
CA ALA A 72 -6.17 8.97 5.99
C ALA A 72 -7.32 7.96 5.76
N VAL A 73 -7.53 7.06 6.73
CA VAL A 73 -8.60 6.08 6.66
C VAL A 73 -9.94 6.79 6.91
N THR A 74 -10.83 6.68 5.93
CA THR A 74 -12.18 7.25 5.99
C THR A 74 -13.19 6.24 5.46
N GLY A 75 -14.44 6.28 5.96
CA GLY A 75 -15.50 5.42 5.45
C GLY A 75 -16.73 5.45 6.34
N GLY A 76 -17.86 5.11 5.73
CA GLY A 76 -19.16 5.19 6.41
C GLY A 76 -19.60 6.63 6.62
N ASN A 77 -20.87 6.81 7.01
CA ASN A 77 -21.44 8.15 7.23
C ASN A 77 -22.51 8.18 8.33
N SER A 78 -22.95 7.04 8.83
CA SER A 78 -24.04 6.96 9.80
C SER A 78 -23.98 5.63 10.58
N VAL A 79 -24.47 5.65 11.80
CA VAL A 79 -24.56 4.46 12.69
C VAL A 79 -25.53 3.40 12.17
N ASN A 80 -26.49 3.79 11.34
CA ASN A 80 -27.51 2.92 10.78
C ASN A 80 -27.35 2.67 9.28
N SER A 81 -26.17 2.90 8.72
CA SER A 81 -25.85 2.60 7.34
C SER A 81 -24.76 1.54 7.21
N ILE A 82 -24.91 0.69 6.20
CA ILE A 82 -23.81 -0.15 5.72
C ILE A 82 -22.92 0.73 4.85
N ALA A 83 -21.63 0.77 5.15
CA ALA A 83 -20.70 1.66 4.46
C ALA A 83 -20.62 1.33 2.96
N ALA A 84 -21.03 2.29 2.13
CA ALA A 84 -20.93 2.19 0.67
C ALA A 84 -19.54 2.52 0.14
N TYR A 85 -18.70 3.19 0.92
CA TYR A 85 -17.34 3.56 0.54
C TYR A 85 -16.39 3.50 1.72
N ALA A 86 -15.12 3.26 1.41
CA ALA A 86 -13.99 3.46 2.29
C ALA A 86 -12.78 3.90 1.46
N ASN A 87 -11.95 4.77 2.01
CA ASN A 87 -10.74 5.25 1.38
C ASN A 87 -9.59 5.23 2.38
N PHE A 88 -8.39 4.98 1.91
CA PHE A 88 -7.16 5.14 2.70
C PHE A 88 -5.96 5.38 1.79
N ARG A 89 -4.86 5.80 2.37
CA ARG A 89 -3.59 5.97 1.67
C ARG A 89 -2.55 5.05 2.27
N VAL A 90 -1.63 4.59 1.41
CA VAL A 90 -0.49 3.75 1.80
C VAL A 90 0.77 4.46 1.35
N LEU A 91 1.61 4.84 2.32
CA LEU A 91 2.91 5.44 2.07
C LEU A 91 3.94 4.33 2.05
N LEU A 92 4.76 4.32 1.02
CA LEU A 92 5.85 3.38 0.78
C LEU A 92 7.15 4.14 0.62
N GLU A 93 8.24 3.59 1.14
CA GLU A 93 9.59 4.14 1.01
C GLU A 93 10.54 3.08 0.46
N GLY A 94 11.54 3.51 -0.32
CA GLY A 94 12.55 2.64 -0.89
C GLY A 94 13.13 3.18 -2.20
N ASP A 95 13.98 2.38 -2.83
CA ASP A 95 14.37 2.60 -4.22
C ASP A 95 13.26 2.16 -5.19
N ASP A 96 13.40 2.44 -6.47
CA ASP A 96 12.39 2.15 -7.48
C ASP A 96 11.98 0.67 -7.53
N ALA A 97 12.93 -0.24 -7.36
CA ALA A 97 12.67 -1.68 -7.38
C ALA A 97 11.87 -2.12 -6.14
N ALA A 98 12.26 -1.61 -4.96
CA ALA A 98 11.56 -1.86 -3.71
C ALA A 98 10.15 -1.25 -3.72
N LEU A 99 10.00 -0.01 -4.20
CA LEU A 99 8.69 0.65 -4.32
C LEU A 99 7.75 -0.14 -5.23
N LYS A 100 8.23 -0.60 -6.39
CA LYS A 100 7.44 -1.44 -7.28
C LYS A 100 7.00 -2.74 -6.59
N ALA A 101 7.92 -3.45 -5.94
CA ALA A 101 7.63 -4.71 -5.26
C ALA A 101 6.63 -4.53 -4.11
N LYS A 102 6.78 -3.46 -3.31
CA LYS A 102 5.85 -3.12 -2.23
C LYS A 102 4.47 -2.74 -2.78
N ALA A 103 4.42 -1.93 -3.83
CA ALA A 103 3.16 -1.54 -4.47
C ALA A 103 2.39 -2.76 -5.01
N ASP A 104 3.07 -3.72 -5.62
CA ASP A 104 2.45 -4.95 -6.11
C ASP A 104 1.88 -5.79 -4.95
N LYS A 105 2.58 -5.87 -3.80
CA LYS A 105 2.07 -6.51 -2.58
C LYS A 105 0.85 -5.79 -2.00
N VAL A 106 0.86 -4.45 -1.97
CA VAL A 106 -0.29 -3.66 -1.51
C VAL A 106 -1.50 -3.91 -2.39
N LYS A 107 -1.33 -3.93 -3.72
CA LYS A 107 -2.42 -4.24 -4.66
C LYS A 107 -3.02 -5.62 -4.41
N ALA A 108 -2.17 -6.64 -4.24
CA ALA A 108 -2.60 -8.00 -3.93
C ALA A 108 -3.37 -8.07 -2.60
N ALA A 109 -2.87 -7.38 -1.56
CA ALA A 109 -3.51 -7.33 -0.24
C ALA A 109 -4.89 -6.66 -0.30
N VAL A 110 -5.05 -5.57 -1.06
CA VAL A 110 -6.34 -4.90 -1.25
C VAL A 110 -7.31 -5.81 -2.00
N GLU A 111 -6.87 -6.45 -3.07
CA GLU A 111 -7.68 -7.40 -3.82
C GLU A 111 -8.15 -8.56 -2.95
N GLU A 112 -7.25 -9.17 -2.17
CA GLU A 112 -7.57 -10.27 -1.25
C GLU A 112 -8.55 -9.82 -0.16
N GLY A 113 -8.34 -8.66 0.46
CA GLY A 113 -9.23 -8.11 1.50
C GLY A 113 -10.63 -7.83 0.98
N CYS A 114 -10.76 -7.29 -0.23
CA CYS A 114 -12.04 -7.04 -0.90
C CYS A 114 -12.75 -8.36 -1.27
N LYS A 115 -12.04 -9.33 -1.81
CA LYS A 115 -12.58 -10.66 -2.11
C LYS A 115 -13.01 -11.40 -0.83
N ALA A 116 -12.25 -11.26 0.25
CA ALA A 116 -12.59 -11.85 1.54
C ALA A 116 -13.89 -11.28 2.13
N GLU A 117 -14.15 -9.97 1.98
CA GLU A 117 -15.44 -9.39 2.39
C GLU A 117 -16.58 -9.93 1.53
N ASN A 118 -16.42 -10.00 0.20
CA ASN A 118 -17.41 -10.59 -0.70
C ASN A 118 -17.72 -12.04 -0.30
N ALA A 119 -16.70 -12.86 -0.09
CA ALA A 119 -16.84 -14.26 0.30
C ALA A 119 -17.54 -14.42 1.67
N PHE A 120 -17.17 -13.58 2.64
CA PHE A 120 -17.80 -13.58 3.97
C PHE A 120 -19.30 -13.29 3.90
N ARG A 121 -19.73 -12.49 2.94
CA ARG A 121 -21.14 -12.16 2.70
C ARG A 121 -21.84 -13.06 1.67
N GLY A 122 -21.15 -14.08 1.16
CA GLY A 122 -21.71 -14.98 0.15
C GLY A 122 -22.00 -14.29 -1.18
N VAL A 123 -21.22 -13.25 -1.51
CA VAL A 123 -21.34 -12.49 -2.77
C VAL A 123 -20.19 -12.86 -3.69
N LYS A 124 -20.47 -13.08 -4.96
CA LYS A 124 -19.45 -13.34 -5.98
C LYS A 124 -18.97 -12.02 -6.59
N THR A 125 -17.70 -11.97 -6.96
CA THR A 125 -17.15 -10.83 -7.72
C THR A 125 -17.90 -10.65 -9.03
N GLY A 126 -18.36 -9.44 -9.30
CA GLY A 126 -19.20 -9.12 -10.48
C GLY A 126 -20.67 -9.47 -10.31
N GLU A 127 -21.12 -9.91 -9.13
CA GLU A 127 -22.52 -10.23 -8.89
C GLU A 127 -23.40 -8.98 -8.93
N VAL A 128 -24.55 -9.12 -9.57
CA VAL A 128 -25.60 -8.10 -9.66
C VAL A 128 -26.86 -8.65 -8.99
N ARG A 129 -27.46 -7.84 -8.10
CA ARG A 129 -28.74 -8.11 -7.46
C ARG A 129 -29.66 -6.92 -7.70
N ASP A 130 -30.87 -7.16 -8.14
CA ASP A 130 -31.87 -6.11 -8.41
C ASP A 130 -31.34 -4.97 -9.31
N GLY A 131 -30.49 -5.33 -10.30
CA GLY A 131 -29.90 -4.39 -11.26
C GLY A 131 -28.72 -3.57 -10.72
N LEU A 132 -28.29 -3.79 -9.46
CA LEU A 132 -27.19 -3.11 -8.83
C LEU A 132 -26.02 -4.05 -8.55
N ALA A 133 -24.80 -3.55 -8.61
CA ALA A 133 -23.62 -4.31 -8.22
C ALA A 133 -23.69 -4.65 -6.73
N ALA A 134 -23.67 -5.94 -6.42
CA ALA A 134 -23.76 -6.45 -5.05
C ALA A 134 -22.40 -6.63 -4.38
N ASP A 135 -21.34 -6.62 -5.16
CA ASP A 135 -19.97 -6.89 -4.71
C ASP A 135 -19.19 -5.63 -4.29
N ILE A 136 -18.11 -5.87 -3.55
CA ILE A 136 -17.06 -4.86 -3.32
C ILE A 136 -16.23 -4.69 -4.60
N ARG A 137 -16.01 -3.44 -4.98
CA ARG A 137 -15.12 -3.00 -6.07
C ARG A 137 -14.08 -2.04 -5.50
N TRP A 138 -12.91 -1.99 -6.13
CA TRP A 138 -11.81 -1.14 -5.67
C TRP A 138 -11.01 -0.53 -6.82
N THR A 139 -10.36 0.57 -6.53
CA THR A 139 -9.36 1.22 -7.39
C THR A 139 -8.15 1.61 -6.58
N ILE A 140 -6.98 1.56 -7.20
CA ILE A 140 -5.70 1.97 -6.59
C ILE A 140 -5.00 2.89 -7.59
N LYS A 141 -4.64 4.09 -7.13
CA LYS A 141 -3.94 5.12 -7.92
C LYS A 141 -2.63 5.49 -7.27
#